data_fb0fa882855cfa10d8c64b38f32c3a53
#
_entry.id   fb0fa882855cfa10d8c64b38f32c3a53
#
_cell.length_a   1.000
_cell.length_b   1.000
_cell.length_c   1.000
_cell.angle_alpha   90.00
_cell.angle_beta   90.00
_cell.angle_gamma   90.00
#
_symmetry.space_group_name_H-M   'P 1'
#
loop_
_entity.id
_entity.type
_entity.pdbx_description
1 polymer ?
#
loop_
_entity_poly.entity_id
_entity_poly.type
_entity_poly.pdbx_seq_one_letter_code
_entity_poly.pdbx_strand_id
1 'polypeptide(L)'
;MAAYLGIDIGTRESKGVLIDDKGKIIAMEVVGHGVDNPRPGWFSQDAEVIWWGDFCRLCRMLTAKAEISASEVGCVGLSALGCDCVPVDSEGKALCDAILYGIDSRSHREIEWALDKYGPNAETVFGHEPCSSDVAPKIMWFKNNHRDIWEKAHKFLTASSYLCARLTGRYVLDPYLAEDFLPLYDLEKGCVNSEGCRYFCRPDQLAEL
;
A
#
# COMPACT_ATOMS: atom_id res chain seq x y z
N MET A 1 4.75 12.87 -29.79
CA MET A 1 4.47 11.41 -29.69
C MET A 1 4.05 11.17 -28.26
N ALA A 2 2.91 10.54 -28.01
CA ALA A 2 2.50 10.27 -26.64
C ALA A 2 3.36 9.13 -26.08
N ALA A 3 3.93 9.33 -24.90
CA ALA A 3 4.65 8.29 -24.17
C ALA A 3 3.82 7.83 -22.97
N TYR A 4 4.00 6.58 -22.54
CA TYR A 4 3.30 5.98 -21.42
C TYR A 4 4.32 5.44 -20.43
N LEU A 5 4.14 5.78 -19.16
CA LEU A 5 5.06 5.46 -18.10
C LEU A 5 4.49 4.34 -17.23
N GLY A 6 5.23 3.26 -17.04
CA GLY A 6 4.94 2.20 -16.08
C GLY A 6 5.95 2.25 -14.94
N ILE A 7 5.49 2.26 -13.69
CA ILE A 7 6.34 2.23 -12.48
C ILE A 7 5.89 1.06 -11.60
N ASP A 8 6.86 0.27 -11.15
CA ASP A 8 6.67 -0.81 -10.18
C ASP A 8 7.54 -0.54 -8.95
N ILE A 9 6.92 -0.44 -7.79
CA ILE A 9 7.60 -0.28 -6.50
C ILE A 9 7.65 -1.65 -5.82
N GLY A 10 8.83 -2.27 -5.85
CA GLY A 10 9.02 -3.61 -5.31
C GLY A 10 9.63 -3.63 -3.90
N THR A 11 9.97 -4.82 -3.43
CA THR A 11 10.53 -5.03 -2.08
C THR A 11 12.00 -4.58 -1.98
N ARG A 12 12.79 -4.75 -3.02
CA ARG A 12 14.25 -4.48 -3.01
C ARG A 12 14.69 -3.48 -4.05
N GLU A 13 13.86 -3.25 -5.04
CA GLU A 13 14.13 -2.34 -6.15
C GLU A 13 12.82 -1.81 -6.73
N SER A 14 12.86 -0.58 -7.18
CA SER A 14 11.80 0.05 -7.96
C SER A 14 12.19 0.06 -9.44
N LYS A 15 11.24 -0.21 -10.33
CA LYS A 15 11.46 -0.31 -11.78
C LYS A 15 10.57 0.67 -12.51
N GLY A 16 11.09 1.19 -13.60
CA GLY A 16 10.31 2.03 -14.48
C GLY A 16 10.56 1.72 -15.96
N VAL A 17 9.51 1.82 -16.74
CA VAL A 17 9.54 1.67 -18.19
C VAL A 17 8.79 2.81 -18.84
N LEU A 18 9.33 3.33 -19.93
CA LEU A 18 8.68 4.30 -20.81
C LEU A 18 8.49 3.66 -22.18
N ILE A 19 7.27 3.68 -22.69
CA ILE A 19 6.91 3.12 -23.99
C ILE A 19 6.29 4.17 -24.89
N ASP A 20 6.36 3.97 -26.21
CA ASP A 20 5.65 4.78 -27.20
C ASP A 20 4.20 4.32 -27.43
N ASP A 21 3.48 5.00 -28.32
CA ASP A 21 2.10 4.69 -28.71
C ASP A 21 1.94 3.35 -29.45
N LYS A 22 3.04 2.69 -29.81
CA LYS A 22 3.07 1.36 -30.43
C LYS A 22 3.49 0.26 -29.45
N GLY A 23 3.72 0.62 -28.17
CA GLY A 23 4.19 -0.32 -27.14
C GLY A 23 5.68 -0.64 -27.20
N LYS A 24 6.47 0.10 -28.00
CA LYS A 24 7.92 -0.07 -28.05
C LYS A 24 8.55 0.60 -26.83
N ILE A 25 9.44 -0.12 -26.16
CA ILE A 25 10.21 0.41 -25.02
C ILE A 25 11.17 1.50 -25.52
N ILE A 26 11.06 2.71 -24.98
CA ILE A 26 11.93 3.85 -25.23
C ILE A 26 13.05 3.91 -24.19
N ALA A 27 12.71 3.71 -22.91
CA ALA A 27 13.64 3.72 -21.80
C ALA A 27 13.23 2.76 -20.70
N MET A 28 14.22 2.24 -19.96
CA MET A 28 14.03 1.45 -18.74
C MET A 28 15.07 1.90 -17.73
N GLU A 29 14.66 1.96 -16.44
CA GLU A 29 15.52 2.29 -15.31
C GLU A 29 15.12 1.47 -14.07
N VAL A 30 16.09 1.27 -13.19
CA VAL A 30 15.93 0.57 -11.93
C VAL A 30 16.60 1.38 -10.84
N VAL A 31 15.93 1.49 -9.70
CA VAL A 31 16.46 2.10 -8.48
C VAL A 31 16.47 1.01 -7.40
N GLY A 32 17.67 0.66 -6.93
CA GLY A 32 17.84 -0.29 -5.82
C GLY A 32 17.57 0.42 -4.49
N HIS A 33 16.90 -0.28 -3.59
CA HIS A 33 16.70 0.12 -2.19
C HIS A 33 16.69 -1.10 -1.28
N GLY A 34 16.59 -0.88 0.02
CA GLY A 34 16.54 -1.95 1.01
C GLY A 34 15.16 -2.17 1.60
N VAL A 35 15.14 -3.06 2.56
CA VAL A 35 14.06 -3.26 3.52
C VAL A 35 14.65 -3.08 4.89
N ASP A 36 14.06 -2.25 5.72
CA ASP A 36 14.48 -2.05 7.10
C ASP A 36 14.02 -3.22 7.95
N ASN A 37 14.92 -3.72 8.79
CA ASN A 37 14.64 -4.77 9.77
C ASN A 37 14.99 -4.26 11.17
N PRO A 38 14.15 -3.38 11.76
CA PRO A 38 14.46 -2.73 13.04
C PRO A 38 14.48 -3.71 14.22
N ARG A 39 13.84 -4.87 14.09
CA ARG A 39 13.83 -6.00 15.05
C ARG A 39 13.66 -7.31 14.28
N PRO A 40 14.10 -8.45 14.85
CA PRO A 40 13.84 -9.75 14.23
C PRO A 40 12.36 -9.95 13.91
N GLY A 41 12.07 -10.28 12.64
CA GLY A 41 10.71 -10.49 12.14
C GLY A 41 9.91 -9.21 11.82
N TRP A 42 10.49 -8.03 12.00
CA TRP A 42 9.87 -6.76 11.62
C TRP A 42 10.48 -6.25 10.32
N PHE A 43 9.66 -5.96 9.35
CA PHE A 43 10.08 -5.46 8.04
C PHE A 43 9.30 -4.22 7.68
N SER A 44 10.01 -3.15 7.34
CA SER A 44 9.41 -1.86 7.01
C SER A 44 10.09 -1.16 5.84
N GLN A 45 9.39 -0.22 5.25
CA GLN A 45 9.92 0.73 4.28
C GLN A 45 9.39 2.13 4.57
N ASP A 46 10.25 3.12 4.39
CA ASP A 46 9.86 4.54 4.41
C ASP A 46 9.11 4.87 3.11
N ALA A 47 7.79 5.10 3.22
CA ALA A 47 6.95 5.37 2.07
C ALA A 47 7.28 6.70 1.36
N GLU A 48 7.80 7.70 2.11
CA GLU A 48 8.19 8.99 1.53
C GLU A 48 9.50 8.88 0.74
N VAL A 49 10.49 8.18 1.29
CA VAL A 49 11.83 8.06 0.70
C VAL A 49 11.85 7.02 -0.41
N ILE A 50 11.26 5.85 -0.17
CA ILE A 50 11.29 4.71 -1.10
C ILE A 50 10.13 4.83 -2.10
N TRP A 51 8.87 4.75 -1.66
CA TRP A 51 7.77 4.65 -2.61
C TRP A 51 7.60 5.92 -3.44
N TRP A 52 7.45 7.07 -2.79
CA TRP A 52 7.32 8.34 -3.49
C TRP A 52 8.64 8.85 -4.06
N GLY A 53 9.72 8.70 -3.31
CA GLY A 53 11.06 9.12 -3.73
C GLY A 53 11.55 8.40 -4.99
N ASP A 54 11.42 7.07 -5.02
CA ASP A 54 11.81 6.27 -6.19
C ASP A 54 10.88 6.51 -7.37
N PHE A 55 9.56 6.65 -7.14
CA PHE A 55 8.63 7.08 -8.19
C PHE A 55 9.11 8.38 -8.86
N CYS A 56 9.39 9.40 -8.07
CA CYS A 56 9.86 10.69 -8.60
C CYS A 56 11.24 10.59 -9.28
N ARG A 57 12.12 9.74 -8.75
CA ARG A 57 13.45 9.50 -9.34
C ARG A 57 13.34 8.80 -10.68
N LEU A 58 12.56 7.73 -10.76
CA LEU A 58 12.34 6.98 -12.00
C LEU A 58 11.69 7.86 -13.09
N CYS A 59 10.68 8.67 -12.74
CA CYS A 59 10.09 9.61 -13.69
C CYS A 59 11.16 10.54 -14.31
N ARG A 60 12.03 11.12 -13.48
CA ARG A 60 13.12 12.01 -13.96
C ARG A 60 14.16 11.27 -14.80
N MET A 61 14.58 10.08 -14.37
CA MET A 61 15.58 9.28 -15.10
C MET A 61 15.06 8.86 -16.47
N LEU A 62 13.83 8.36 -16.54
CA LEU A 62 13.21 7.87 -17.77
C LEU A 62 12.95 8.98 -18.79
N THR A 63 12.42 10.12 -18.36
CA THR A 63 12.18 11.26 -19.26
C THR A 63 13.49 11.86 -19.75
N ALA A 64 14.52 11.97 -18.90
CA ALA A 64 15.84 12.44 -19.30
C ALA A 64 16.52 11.50 -20.30
N LYS A 65 16.46 10.17 -20.07
CA LYS A 65 17.04 9.15 -20.95
C LYS A 65 16.35 9.09 -22.31
N ALA A 66 15.04 9.33 -22.34
CA ALA A 66 14.24 9.37 -23.57
C ALA A 66 14.30 10.72 -24.27
N GLU A 67 14.93 11.74 -23.67
CA GLU A 67 15.00 13.12 -24.18
C GLU A 67 13.61 13.74 -24.45
N ILE A 68 12.61 13.40 -23.60
CA ILE A 68 11.25 13.92 -23.69
C ILE A 68 10.89 14.83 -22.53
N SER A 69 9.94 15.71 -22.75
CA SER A 69 9.32 16.52 -21.70
C SER A 69 8.29 15.70 -20.90
N ALA A 70 8.11 16.02 -19.63
CA ALA A 70 7.04 15.43 -18.81
C ALA A 70 5.63 15.63 -19.40
N SER A 71 5.42 16.72 -20.17
CA SER A 71 4.15 17.01 -20.85
C SER A 71 3.85 16.06 -22.02
N GLU A 72 4.82 15.27 -22.46
CA GLU A 72 4.64 14.25 -23.50
C GLU A 72 4.21 12.89 -22.91
N VAL A 73 4.26 12.74 -21.58
CA VAL A 73 3.75 11.55 -20.86
C VAL A 73 2.24 11.66 -20.77
N GLY A 74 1.54 10.83 -21.53
CA GLY A 74 0.08 10.83 -21.61
C GLY A 74 -0.62 10.05 -20.51
N CYS A 75 0.07 9.06 -19.89
CA CYS A 75 -0.47 8.26 -18.81
C CYS A 75 0.64 7.65 -17.96
N VAL A 76 0.32 7.42 -16.69
CA VAL A 76 1.16 6.69 -15.73
C VAL A 76 0.40 5.48 -15.22
N GLY A 77 0.97 4.29 -15.40
CA GLY A 77 0.52 3.05 -14.79
C GLY A 77 1.36 2.72 -13.55
N LEU A 78 0.72 2.26 -12.50
CA LEU A 78 1.37 1.92 -11.24
C LEU A 78 1.19 0.44 -10.89
N SER A 79 2.26 -0.17 -10.43
CA SER A 79 2.29 -1.42 -9.70
C SER A 79 3.10 -1.20 -8.43
N ALA A 80 2.73 -1.86 -7.34
CA ALA A 80 3.48 -1.75 -6.10
C ALA A 80 3.27 -2.99 -5.24
N LEU A 81 3.99 -3.02 -4.11
CA LEU A 81 3.78 -3.98 -3.03
C LEU A 81 2.29 -4.05 -2.66
N GLY A 82 1.81 -5.25 -2.34
CA GLY A 82 0.47 -5.49 -1.83
C GLY A 82 0.49 -5.93 -0.36
N CYS A 83 -0.65 -5.83 0.32
CA CYS A 83 -0.84 -6.28 1.71
C CYS A 83 0.04 -5.57 2.75
N ASP A 84 0.65 -4.47 2.39
CA ASP A 84 1.38 -3.58 3.28
C ASP A 84 0.43 -2.56 3.93
N CYS A 85 0.91 -1.87 4.95
CA CYS A 85 0.07 -0.93 5.70
C CYS A 85 0.88 0.32 6.10
N VAL A 86 0.50 1.47 5.55
CA VAL A 86 1.04 2.78 5.94
C VAL A 86 -0.07 3.70 6.45
N PRO A 87 0.01 4.20 7.68
CA PRO A 87 -0.87 5.26 8.17
C PRO A 87 -0.44 6.60 7.57
N VAL A 88 -1.39 7.37 7.04
CA VAL A 88 -1.15 8.72 6.52
C VAL A 88 -2.01 9.76 7.24
N ASP A 89 -1.53 11.00 7.29
CA ASP A 89 -2.28 12.15 7.80
C ASP A 89 -3.27 12.70 6.76
N SER A 90 -3.97 13.78 7.10
CA SER A 90 -4.94 14.43 6.22
C SER A 90 -4.34 15.08 4.97
N GLU A 91 -3.02 15.28 4.93
CA GLU A 91 -2.28 15.76 3.76
C GLU A 91 -1.75 14.61 2.89
N GLY A 92 -2.01 13.36 3.29
CA GLY A 92 -1.54 12.16 2.60
C GLY A 92 -0.07 11.83 2.87
N LYS A 93 0.54 12.44 3.90
CA LYS A 93 1.92 12.18 4.30
C LYS A 93 1.97 10.99 5.25
N ALA A 94 2.95 10.10 5.07
CA ALA A 94 3.16 8.97 5.96
C ALA A 94 3.49 9.43 7.39
N LEU A 95 2.82 8.86 8.39
CA LEU A 95 3.04 9.14 9.81
C LEU A 95 4.21 8.34 10.40
N CYS A 96 4.56 7.24 9.76
CA CYS A 96 5.70 6.38 10.09
C CYS A 96 5.98 5.43 8.93
N ASP A 97 7.01 4.60 9.06
CA ASP A 97 7.32 3.56 8.10
C ASP A 97 6.17 2.56 7.94
N ALA A 98 5.98 2.09 6.71
CA ALA A 98 4.99 1.08 6.37
C ALA A 98 5.36 -0.29 6.96
N ILE A 99 4.37 -1.02 7.46
CA ILE A 99 4.48 -2.45 7.78
C ILE A 99 4.33 -3.22 6.47
N LEU A 100 5.33 -4.04 6.12
CA LEU A 100 5.31 -4.77 4.88
C LEU A 100 4.35 -5.98 4.93
N TYR A 101 4.07 -6.54 3.77
CA TYR A 101 3.21 -7.70 3.55
C TYR A 101 3.62 -8.92 4.38
N GLY A 102 3.24 -10.12 4.01
CA GLY A 102 3.39 -11.39 4.75
C GLY A 102 4.77 -11.77 5.32
N ILE A 103 5.82 -10.96 5.06
CA ILE A 103 7.16 -11.16 5.67
C ILE A 103 7.27 -10.55 7.08
N ASP A 104 6.42 -9.57 7.43
CA ASP A 104 6.42 -8.93 8.75
C ASP A 104 5.55 -9.73 9.72
N SER A 105 6.07 -10.02 10.90
CA SER A 105 5.39 -10.80 11.94
C SER A 105 4.97 -10.00 13.16
N ARG A 106 5.07 -8.65 13.14
CA ARG A 106 4.79 -7.82 14.33
C ARG A 106 3.35 -7.91 14.81
N SER A 107 2.39 -8.17 13.91
CA SER A 107 0.96 -8.28 14.21
C SER A 107 0.51 -9.70 14.61
N HIS A 108 1.44 -10.61 14.97
CA HIS A 108 1.10 -11.99 15.30
C HIS A 108 0.07 -12.11 16.43
N ARG A 109 0.13 -11.23 17.45
CA ARG A 109 -0.84 -11.23 18.57
C ARG A 109 -2.23 -10.81 18.14
N GLU A 110 -2.32 -9.91 17.20
CA GLU A 110 -3.56 -9.45 16.61
C GLU A 110 -4.18 -10.52 15.70
N ILE A 111 -3.35 -11.33 15.04
CA ILE A 111 -3.78 -12.52 14.29
C ILE A 111 -4.29 -13.59 15.25
N GLU A 112 -3.56 -13.93 16.33
CA GLU A 112 -4.01 -14.85 17.35
C GLU A 112 -5.34 -14.39 17.98
N TRP A 113 -5.45 -13.10 18.29
CA TRP A 113 -6.69 -12.52 18.78
C TRP A 113 -7.86 -12.70 17.77
N ALA A 114 -7.62 -12.53 16.48
CA ALA A 114 -8.64 -12.73 15.46
C ALA A 114 -9.07 -14.19 15.36
N LEU A 115 -8.13 -15.13 15.42
CA LEU A 115 -8.41 -16.56 15.48
C LEU A 115 -9.26 -16.94 16.70
N ASP A 116 -8.91 -16.47 17.89
CA ASP A 116 -9.66 -16.70 19.12
C ASP A 116 -11.05 -16.04 19.06
N LYS A 117 -11.13 -14.81 18.55
CA LYS A 117 -12.35 -14.01 18.50
C LYS A 117 -13.41 -14.61 17.58
N TYR A 118 -13.00 -15.05 16.41
CA TYR A 118 -13.90 -15.55 15.38
C TYR A 118 -13.99 -17.09 15.40
N GLY A 119 -13.05 -17.77 16.03
CA GLY A 119 -13.03 -19.24 16.18
C GLY A 119 -13.20 -19.95 14.83
N PRO A 120 -14.14 -20.91 14.74
CA PRO A 120 -14.38 -21.63 13.47
C PRO A 120 -14.83 -20.76 12.28
N ASN A 121 -15.24 -19.52 12.54
CA ASN A 121 -15.67 -18.59 11.51
C ASN A 121 -14.54 -17.68 11.00
N ALA A 122 -13.32 -17.81 11.51
CA ALA A 122 -12.20 -16.93 11.14
C ALA A 122 -11.94 -16.92 9.64
N GLU A 123 -11.86 -18.09 9.01
CA GLU A 123 -11.69 -18.20 7.55
C GLU A 123 -12.85 -17.57 6.77
N THR A 124 -14.08 -17.69 7.24
CA THR A 124 -15.23 -17.05 6.59
C THR A 124 -15.17 -15.53 6.69
N VAL A 125 -14.67 -15.00 7.81
CA VAL A 125 -14.59 -13.57 8.08
C VAL A 125 -13.44 -12.91 7.31
N PHE A 126 -12.32 -13.60 7.17
CA PHE A 126 -11.11 -13.09 6.49
C PHE A 126 -10.96 -13.60 5.04
N GLY A 127 -11.85 -14.49 4.57
CA GLY A 127 -11.74 -15.13 3.25
C GLY A 127 -10.70 -16.26 3.20
N HIS A 128 -9.84 -16.36 4.21
CA HIS A 128 -8.82 -17.40 4.41
C HIS A 128 -8.42 -17.45 5.90
N GLU A 129 -7.58 -18.40 6.28
CA GLU A 129 -7.01 -18.41 7.63
C GLU A 129 -6.19 -17.14 7.88
N PRO A 130 -6.50 -16.34 8.93
CA PRO A 130 -5.81 -15.09 9.21
C PRO A 130 -4.29 -15.25 9.29
N CYS A 131 -3.57 -14.38 8.59
CA CYS A 131 -2.11 -14.47 8.45
C CYS A 131 -1.43 -13.09 8.40
N SER A 132 -0.10 -13.10 8.25
CA SER A 132 0.70 -11.87 8.22
C SER A 132 0.50 -11.00 6.97
N SER A 133 -0.21 -11.49 5.95
CA SER A 133 -0.62 -10.68 4.81
C SER A 133 -1.80 -9.76 5.15
N ASP A 134 -2.66 -10.15 6.08
CA ASP A 134 -3.85 -9.37 6.42
C ASP A 134 -3.52 -7.98 6.96
N VAL A 135 -4.20 -6.98 6.42
CA VAL A 135 -4.00 -5.57 6.80
C VAL A 135 -4.79 -5.21 8.06
N ALA A 136 -5.95 -5.81 8.30
CA ALA A 136 -6.75 -5.54 9.49
C ALA A 136 -5.97 -5.78 10.81
N PRO A 137 -5.24 -6.91 10.99
CA PRO A 137 -4.35 -7.10 12.14
C PRO A 137 -3.22 -6.07 12.24
N LYS A 138 -2.64 -5.60 11.12
CA LYS A 138 -1.62 -4.53 11.13
C LYS A 138 -2.21 -3.20 11.63
N ILE A 139 -3.42 -2.85 11.21
CA ILE A 139 -4.12 -1.66 11.71
C ILE A 139 -4.40 -1.80 13.23
N MET A 140 -4.82 -2.97 13.68
CA MET A 140 -5.03 -3.26 15.09
C MET A 140 -3.72 -3.18 15.88
N TRP A 141 -2.60 -3.60 15.31
CA TRP A 141 -1.29 -3.46 15.92
C TRP A 141 -0.95 -1.99 16.17
N PHE A 142 -1.19 -1.06 15.22
CA PHE A 142 -1.05 0.38 15.46
C PHE A 142 -1.95 0.84 16.61
N LYS A 143 -3.21 0.40 16.64
CA LYS A 143 -4.16 0.73 17.71
C LYS A 143 -3.66 0.33 19.09
N ASN A 144 -3.00 -0.83 19.20
CA ASN A 144 -2.55 -1.40 20.46
C ASN A 144 -1.18 -0.88 20.91
N ASN A 145 -0.27 -0.59 19.96
CA ASN A 145 1.12 -0.30 20.26
C ASN A 145 1.53 1.15 19.96
N HIS A 146 0.81 1.85 19.06
CA HIS A 146 1.06 3.23 18.65
C HIS A 146 -0.24 4.01 18.52
N ARG A 147 -0.93 4.12 19.64
CA ARG A 147 -2.28 4.71 19.73
C ARG A 147 -2.33 6.14 19.17
N ASP A 148 -1.30 6.93 19.39
CA ASP A 148 -1.17 8.28 18.89
C ASP A 148 -1.11 8.34 17.35
N ILE A 149 -0.42 7.40 16.70
CA ILE A 149 -0.39 7.26 15.24
C ILE A 149 -1.76 6.82 14.75
N TRP A 150 -2.36 5.79 15.39
CA TRP A 150 -3.67 5.29 15.00
C TRP A 150 -4.77 6.37 15.09
N GLU A 151 -4.74 7.22 16.11
CA GLU A 151 -5.71 8.32 16.28
C GLU A 151 -5.51 9.43 15.26
N LYS A 152 -4.27 9.75 14.90
CA LYS A 152 -3.92 10.77 13.90
C LYS A 152 -4.10 10.29 12.46
N ALA A 153 -4.10 8.97 12.23
CA ALA A 153 -4.25 8.42 10.89
C ALA A 153 -5.57 8.87 10.26
N HIS A 154 -5.45 9.59 9.15
CA HIS A 154 -6.56 9.92 8.27
C HIS A 154 -6.95 8.70 7.45
N LYS A 155 -5.95 7.97 6.91
CA LYS A 155 -6.15 6.74 6.15
C LYS A 155 -5.07 5.71 6.48
N PHE A 156 -5.40 4.41 6.32
CA PHE A 156 -4.47 3.31 6.23
C PHE A 156 -4.43 2.83 4.78
N LEU A 157 -3.27 2.87 4.15
CA LEU A 157 -3.11 2.66 2.71
C LEU A 157 -2.11 1.54 2.43
N THR A 158 -2.26 0.90 1.26
CA THR A 158 -1.20 0.09 0.63
C THR A 158 -0.27 0.99 -0.17
N ALA A 159 0.85 0.47 -0.66
CA ALA A 159 1.80 1.24 -1.48
C ALA A 159 1.15 1.80 -2.75
N SER A 160 0.35 0.99 -3.46
CA SER A 160 -0.38 1.46 -4.66
C SER A 160 -1.39 2.55 -4.34
N SER A 161 -2.17 2.39 -3.26
CA SER A 161 -3.14 3.39 -2.79
C SER A 161 -2.46 4.68 -2.33
N TYR A 162 -1.31 4.56 -1.65
CA TYR A 162 -0.49 5.71 -1.24
C TYR A 162 0.01 6.51 -2.45
N LEU A 163 0.59 5.84 -3.44
CA LEU A 163 1.04 6.50 -4.67
C LEU A 163 -0.12 7.13 -5.45
N CYS A 164 -1.26 6.45 -5.52
CA CYS A 164 -2.46 7.01 -6.14
C CYS A 164 -2.93 8.27 -5.40
N ALA A 165 -2.97 8.26 -4.08
CA ALA A 165 -3.34 9.42 -3.27
C ALA A 165 -2.37 10.59 -3.47
N ARG A 166 -1.04 10.33 -3.52
CA ARG A 166 -0.01 11.35 -3.77
C ARG A 166 -0.13 12.00 -5.16
N LEU A 167 -0.56 11.23 -6.17
CA LEU A 167 -0.72 11.71 -7.54
C LEU A 167 -2.03 12.43 -7.80
N THR A 168 -3.11 12.01 -7.15
CA THR A 168 -4.47 12.42 -7.52
C THR A 168 -5.24 13.13 -6.42
N GLY A 169 -4.79 13.04 -5.18
CA GLY A 169 -5.53 13.47 -4.00
C GLY A 169 -6.71 12.55 -3.62
N ARG A 170 -6.87 11.41 -4.31
CA ARG A 170 -7.95 10.45 -4.03
C ARG A 170 -7.42 9.23 -3.29
N TYR A 171 -8.10 8.85 -2.24
CA TYR A 171 -7.81 7.68 -1.44
C TYR A 171 -8.67 6.50 -1.93
N VAL A 172 -8.09 5.69 -2.80
CA VAL A 172 -8.77 4.53 -3.41
C VAL A 172 -8.00 3.24 -3.11
N LEU A 173 -8.71 2.14 -3.02
CA LEU A 173 -8.16 0.80 -2.90
C LEU A 173 -8.74 -0.05 -4.02
N ASP A 174 -7.91 -0.84 -4.70
CA ASP A 174 -8.42 -1.76 -5.70
C ASP A 174 -9.12 -2.96 -5.06
N PRO A 175 -10.16 -3.52 -5.72
CA PRO A 175 -10.96 -4.61 -5.14
C PRO A 175 -10.15 -5.89 -4.86
N TYR A 176 -9.07 -6.14 -5.57
CA TYR A 176 -8.23 -7.31 -5.34
C TYR A 176 -7.48 -7.20 -4.01
N LEU A 177 -6.84 -6.06 -3.75
CA LEU A 177 -6.17 -5.83 -2.46
C LEU A 177 -7.16 -5.66 -1.30
N ALA A 178 -8.43 -5.34 -1.58
CA ALA A 178 -9.45 -5.23 -0.54
C ALA A 178 -9.75 -6.59 0.14
N GLU A 179 -9.42 -7.72 -0.50
CA GLU A 179 -9.49 -9.05 0.11
C GLU A 179 -8.58 -9.16 1.33
N ASP A 180 -7.37 -8.59 1.27
CA ASP A 180 -6.42 -8.58 2.40
C ASP A 180 -6.83 -7.62 3.54
N PHE A 181 -7.85 -6.78 3.32
CA PHE A 181 -8.43 -5.90 4.32
C PHE A 181 -9.66 -6.50 5.02
N LEU A 182 -10.10 -7.71 4.65
CA LEU A 182 -11.24 -8.31 5.35
C LEU A 182 -10.99 -8.40 6.87
N PRO A 183 -12.01 -8.16 7.69
CA PRO A 183 -13.42 -7.91 7.38
C PRO A 183 -13.82 -6.44 7.17
N LEU A 184 -12.88 -5.54 6.92
CA LEU A 184 -13.10 -4.08 6.90
C LEU A 184 -13.95 -3.61 5.70
N TYR A 185 -14.06 -4.43 4.65
CA TYR A 185 -14.87 -4.16 3.46
C TYR A 185 -15.94 -5.22 3.25
N ASP A 186 -17.06 -4.80 2.65
CA ASP A 186 -18.07 -5.65 2.05
C ASP A 186 -17.81 -5.69 0.54
N LEU A 187 -17.14 -6.74 0.07
CA LEU A 187 -16.68 -6.84 -1.32
C LEU A 187 -17.83 -7.00 -2.30
N GLU A 188 -18.96 -7.59 -1.86
CA GLU A 188 -20.14 -7.74 -2.71
C GLU A 188 -20.82 -6.38 -2.98
N LYS A 189 -20.86 -5.52 -1.96
CA LYS A 189 -21.42 -4.16 -2.06
C LYS A 189 -20.42 -3.11 -2.54
N GLY A 190 -19.12 -3.43 -2.58
CA GLY A 190 -18.08 -2.50 -2.95
C GLY A 190 -17.96 -1.31 -1.98
N CYS A 191 -18.06 -1.54 -0.68
CA CYS A 191 -18.02 -0.47 0.32
C CYS A 191 -17.39 -0.90 1.64
N VAL A 192 -17.09 0.10 2.48
CA VAL A 192 -16.59 -0.14 3.84
C VAL A 192 -17.64 -0.87 4.69
N ASN A 193 -17.23 -1.93 5.39
CA ASN A 193 -18.03 -2.67 6.35
C ASN A 193 -17.85 -2.10 7.75
N SER A 194 -18.75 -1.22 8.17
CA SER A 194 -18.68 -0.58 9.49
C SER A 194 -18.71 -1.56 10.67
N GLU A 195 -19.42 -2.69 10.55
CA GLU A 195 -19.43 -3.74 11.59
C GLU A 195 -18.06 -4.46 11.64
N GLY A 196 -17.46 -4.76 10.49
CA GLY A 196 -16.12 -5.32 10.40
C GLY A 196 -15.06 -4.40 10.99
N CYS A 197 -15.19 -3.08 10.83
CA CYS A 197 -14.25 -2.10 11.38
C CYS A 197 -14.22 -2.02 12.91
N ARG A 198 -15.26 -2.46 13.59
CA ARG A 198 -15.51 -2.26 15.02
C ARG A 198 -14.29 -2.48 15.94
N TYR A 199 -13.47 -3.46 15.65
CA TYR A 199 -12.31 -3.81 16.48
C TYR A 199 -11.02 -3.17 16.00
N PHE A 200 -10.90 -2.86 14.71
CA PHE A 200 -9.65 -2.53 14.03
C PHE A 200 -9.45 -1.02 13.86
N CYS A 201 -10.40 -0.34 13.25
CA CYS A 201 -10.29 1.07 12.88
C CYS A 201 -11.64 1.78 12.89
N ARG A 202 -11.61 3.08 12.63
CA ARG A 202 -12.82 3.82 12.27
C ARG A 202 -13.09 3.67 10.76
N PRO A 203 -14.35 3.59 10.33
CA PRO A 203 -14.69 3.46 8.90
C PRO A 203 -14.09 4.57 8.02
N ASP A 204 -13.98 5.79 8.56
CA ASP A 204 -13.41 6.95 7.86
C ASP A 204 -11.88 6.87 7.65
N GLN A 205 -11.20 5.93 8.31
CA GLN A 205 -9.77 5.67 8.12
C GLN A 205 -9.45 4.76 6.92
N LEU A 206 -10.45 4.29 6.20
CA LEU A 206 -10.31 3.42 5.04
C LEU A 206 -10.50 4.19 3.72
N ALA A 207 -9.84 3.72 2.67
CA ALA A 207 -9.99 4.24 1.32
C ALA A 207 -11.33 3.82 0.69
N GLU A 208 -11.72 4.45 -0.40
CA GLU A 208 -12.87 4.02 -1.22
C GLU A 208 -12.49 2.82 -2.09
N LEU A 209 -13.42 1.90 -2.34
CA LEU A 209 -13.27 0.82 -3.32
C LEU A 209 -13.63 1.31 -4.73
#